data_2bee5abdbeba5af2a43c154fd5e0e16e
#
_entry.id   2bee5abdbeba5af2a43c154fd5e0e16e
#
_cell.length_a   1.000
_cell.length_b   1.000
_cell.length_c   1.000
_cell.angle_alpha   90.00
_cell.angle_beta   90.00
_cell.angle_gamma   90.00
#
_symmetry.space_group_name_H-M   'P 1'
#
loop_
_entity.id
_entity.type
_entity.pdbx_description
1 polymer ?
#
loop_
_entity_poly.entity_id
_entity_poly.type
_entity_poly.pdbx_seq_one_letter_code
_entity_poly.pdbx_strand_id
1 'polypeptide(L)'
;MSASSLADSVATYFRRKGYKIERDILWEGKASGITHKFDVIITKGKEQRLVWIREWNRTVGVNMVINMDKAAEDVGMPSPIMISIKFSGHAKAYANRRGVTLLTKREIVQRLG
;
A
#
# COMPACT_ATOMS: atom_id res chain seq x y z
N MET A 1 -17.86 0.83 -19.81
CA MET A 1 -17.34 1.34 -18.56
C MET A 1 -16.78 0.20 -17.72
N SER A 2 -15.66 0.38 -17.17
CA SER A 2 -15.06 -0.65 -16.34
C SER A 2 -15.70 -0.67 -14.96
N ALA A 3 -15.70 -1.82 -14.33
CA ALA A 3 -16.03 -1.92 -12.93
C ALA A 3 -15.04 -1.11 -12.13
N SER A 4 -15.42 -0.73 -10.92
CA SER A 4 -14.50 -0.06 -10.02
C SER A 4 -13.28 -0.93 -9.80
N SER A 5 -12.11 -0.35 -9.97
CA SER A 5 -10.86 -1.06 -9.72
C SER A 5 -10.64 -1.17 -8.22
N LEU A 6 -9.72 -2.04 -7.84
CA LEU A 6 -9.31 -2.12 -6.44
C LEU A 6 -8.74 -0.78 -5.99
N ALA A 7 -8.03 -0.09 -6.88
CA ALA A 7 -7.48 1.23 -6.56
C ALA A 7 -8.58 2.24 -6.20
N ASP A 8 -9.71 2.21 -6.92
CA ASP A 8 -10.84 3.08 -6.62
C ASP A 8 -11.45 2.74 -5.25
N SER A 9 -11.59 1.46 -4.96
CA SER A 9 -12.11 1.00 -3.67
C SER A 9 -11.18 1.41 -2.52
N VAL A 10 -9.89 1.30 -2.73
CA VAL A 10 -8.89 1.71 -1.73
C VAL A 10 -8.98 3.20 -1.46
N ALA A 11 -9.09 4.01 -2.51
CA ALA A 11 -9.23 5.46 -2.36
C ALA A 11 -10.48 5.81 -1.55
N THR A 12 -11.60 5.18 -1.88
CA THR A 12 -12.85 5.40 -1.14
C THR A 12 -12.72 4.98 0.33
N TYR A 13 -12.10 3.82 0.56
CA TYR A 13 -11.89 3.30 1.90
C TYR A 13 -11.13 4.30 2.79
N PHE A 14 -10.03 4.84 2.28
CA PHE A 14 -9.23 5.78 3.07
C PHE A 14 -9.87 7.15 3.18
N ARG A 15 -10.58 7.62 2.14
CA ARG A 15 -11.34 8.88 2.24
C ARG A 15 -12.37 8.81 3.35
N ARG A 16 -13.06 7.68 3.50
CA ARG A 16 -14.04 7.49 4.57
C ARG A 16 -13.40 7.54 5.95
N LYS A 17 -12.09 7.24 6.03
CA LYS A 17 -11.34 7.33 7.29
C LYS A 17 -10.75 8.72 7.53
N GLY A 18 -11.00 9.66 6.63
CA GLY A 18 -10.56 11.05 6.78
C GLY A 18 -9.23 11.37 6.12
N TYR A 19 -8.70 10.49 5.27
CA TYR A 19 -7.45 10.75 4.58
C TYR A 19 -7.66 11.50 3.28
N LYS A 20 -6.70 12.37 2.97
CA LYS A 20 -6.55 12.91 1.62
C LYS A 20 -5.83 11.88 0.77
N ILE A 21 -6.20 11.79 -0.50
CA ILE A 21 -5.68 10.76 -1.40
C ILE A 21 -4.94 11.42 -2.56
N GLU A 22 -3.71 10.96 -2.82
CA GLU A 22 -2.98 11.27 -4.04
C GLU A 22 -2.68 9.95 -4.74
N ARG A 23 -2.83 9.91 -6.06
CA ARG A 23 -2.68 8.67 -6.83
C ARG A 23 -1.54 8.79 -7.82
N ASP A 24 -0.94 7.63 -8.15
CA ASP A 24 0.10 7.51 -9.19
C ASP A 24 1.26 8.47 -8.97
N ILE A 25 1.89 8.37 -7.81
CA ILE A 25 2.95 9.27 -7.39
C ILE A 25 4.32 8.68 -7.71
N LEU A 26 5.20 9.52 -8.26
CA LEU A 26 6.60 9.18 -8.47
C LEU A 26 7.44 10.00 -7.51
N TRP A 27 8.26 9.32 -6.70
CA TRP A 27 9.15 9.97 -5.75
C TRP A 27 10.55 9.41 -5.87
N GLU A 28 11.51 10.31 -5.85
CA GLU A 28 12.91 9.93 -5.86
C GLU A 28 13.36 9.54 -4.45
N GLY A 29 14.06 8.42 -4.37
CA GLY A 29 14.60 7.93 -3.10
C GLY A 29 15.70 8.86 -2.61
N LYS A 30 15.66 9.21 -1.34
CA LYS A 30 16.63 10.12 -0.72
C LYS A 30 18.00 9.50 -0.61
N ALA A 31 18.04 8.19 -0.37
CA ALA A 31 19.31 7.48 -0.20
C ALA A 31 19.86 7.00 -1.54
N SER A 32 19.02 6.47 -2.40
CA SER A 32 19.46 5.81 -3.63
C SER A 32 19.42 6.68 -4.88
N GLY A 33 18.58 7.72 -4.89
CA GLY A 33 18.30 8.49 -6.08
C GLY A 33 17.42 7.79 -7.09
N ILE A 34 16.95 6.57 -6.75
CA ILE A 34 16.06 5.80 -7.63
C ILE A 34 14.64 6.34 -7.50
N THR A 35 13.94 6.50 -8.64
CA THR A 35 12.55 6.91 -8.63
C THR A 35 11.66 5.70 -8.35
N HIS A 36 10.83 5.84 -7.33
CA HIS A 36 9.85 4.81 -6.96
C HIS A 36 8.45 5.27 -7.32
N LYS A 37 7.62 4.33 -7.78
CA LYS A 37 6.23 4.59 -8.08
C LYS A 37 5.37 4.04 -6.95
N PHE A 38 4.46 4.88 -6.45
CA PHE A 38 3.49 4.48 -5.44
C PHE A 38 2.09 4.65 -6.01
N ASP A 39 1.23 3.69 -5.73
CA ASP A 39 -0.13 3.72 -6.27
C ASP A 39 -0.96 4.79 -5.61
N VAL A 40 -0.79 4.95 -4.29
CA VAL A 40 -1.56 5.92 -3.51
C VAL A 40 -0.69 6.43 -2.38
N ILE A 41 -0.82 7.72 -2.07
CA ILE A 41 -0.30 8.29 -0.84
C ILE A 41 -1.50 8.82 -0.08
N ILE A 42 -1.62 8.42 1.18
CA ILE A 42 -2.70 8.87 2.05
C ILE A 42 -2.13 9.83 3.10
N THR A 43 -2.86 10.92 3.35
CA THR A 43 -2.42 11.95 4.28
C THR A 43 -3.55 12.32 5.21
N LYS A 44 -3.27 12.35 6.51
CA LYS A 44 -4.23 12.78 7.53
C LYS A 44 -3.47 13.53 8.60
N GLY A 45 -3.65 14.86 8.64
CA GLY A 45 -2.84 15.68 9.53
C GLY A 45 -1.38 15.60 9.16
N LYS A 46 -0.54 15.19 10.11
CA LYS A 46 0.89 15.02 9.87
C LYS A 46 1.26 13.61 9.43
N GLU A 47 0.32 12.70 9.46
CA GLU A 47 0.56 11.33 9.06
C GLU A 47 0.49 11.18 7.55
N GLN A 48 1.53 10.63 6.95
CA GLN A 48 1.56 10.26 5.53
C GLN A 48 1.98 8.82 5.43
N ARG A 49 1.28 8.05 4.58
CA ARG A 49 1.63 6.65 4.37
C ARG A 49 1.55 6.32 2.88
N LEU A 50 2.46 5.47 2.45
CA LEU A 50 2.50 4.98 1.08
C LEU A 50 1.67 3.71 0.97
N VAL A 51 0.99 3.57 -0.15
CA VAL A 51 0.15 2.39 -0.40
C VAL A 51 0.52 1.80 -1.75
N TRP A 52 0.85 0.50 -1.74
CA TRP A 52 1.04 -0.29 -2.94
C TRP A 52 -0.16 -1.22 -3.10
N ILE A 53 -0.70 -1.27 -4.31
CA ILE A 53 -1.87 -2.09 -4.63
C ILE A 53 -1.47 -3.12 -5.67
N ARG A 54 -1.67 -4.40 -5.36
CA ARG A 54 -1.38 -5.52 -6.27
C ARG A 54 -2.59 -6.42 -6.35
N GLU A 55 -3.41 -6.22 -7.38
CA GLU A 55 -4.62 -7.02 -7.59
C GLU A 55 -4.28 -8.26 -8.42
N TRP A 56 -3.45 -9.13 -7.84
CA TRP A 56 -3.01 -10.36 -8.50
C TRP A 56 -3.84 -11.56 -8.06
N ASN A 57 -4.08 -12.50 -8.98
CA ASN A 57 -4.76 -13.76 -8.67
C ASN A 57 -3.81 -14.78 -8.04
N ARG A 58 -2.76 -14.33 -7.42
CA ARG A 58 -1.78 -15.20 -6.77
C ARG A 58 -1.39 -14.61 -5.42
N THR A 59 -0.84 -15.48 -4.57
CA THR A 59 -0.37 -15.06 -3.26
C THR A 59 0.83 -14.14 -3.40
N VAL A 60 0.81 -13.02 -2.69
CA VAL A 60 1.95 -12.12 -2.61
C VAL A 60 2.91 -12.66 -1.56
N GLY A 61 4.13 -12.92 -1.98
CA GLY A 61 5.17 -13.46 -1.11
C GLY A 61 5.95 -12.38 -0.37
N VAL A 62 6.84 -12.83 0.51
CA VAL A 62 7.62 -11.94 1.36
C VAL A 62 8.52 -11.00 0.57
N ASN A 63 9.07 -11.44 -0.57
CA ASN A 63 9.98 -10.59 -1.34
C ASN A 63 9.32 -9.31 -1.84
N MET A 64 8.05 -9.38 -2.23
CA MET A 64 7.31 -8.20 -2.65
C MET A 64 7.12 -7.22 -1.50
N VAL A 65 6.81 -7.74 -0.31
CA VAL A 65 6.64 -6.91 0.88
C VAL A 65 7.96 -6.26 1.28
N ILE A 66 9.06 -7.00 1.20
CA ILE A 66 10.40 -6.47 1.47
C ILE A 66 10.73 -5.34 0.51
N ASN A 67 10.45 -5.53 -0.79
CA ASN A 67 10.73 -4.50 -1.79
C ASN A 67 9.95 -3.22 -1.52
N MET A 68 8.69 -3.35 -1.16
CA MET A 68 7.87 -2.20 -0.82
C MET A 68 8.38 -1.49 0.43
N ASP A 69 8.73 -2.26 1.46
CA ASP A 69 9.25 -1.70 2.71
C ASP A 69 10.54 -0.91 2.46
N LYS A 70 11.43 -1.47 1.63
CA LYS A 70 12.68 -0.78 1.27
C LYS A 70 12.42 0.49 0.47
N ALA A 71 11.46 0.48 -0.44
CA ALA A 71 11.11 1.67 -1.21
C ALA A 71 10.55 2.77 -0.29
N ALA A 72 9.70 2.40 0.66
CA ALA A 72 9.15 3.34 1.64
C ALA A 72 10.26 3.95 2.50
N GLU A 73 11.20 3.12 2.95
CA GLU A 73 12.33 3.58 3.74
C GLU A 73 13.21 4.53 2.93
N ASP A 74 13.44 4.22 1.65
CA ASP A 74 14.27 5.03 0.76
C ASP A 74 13.71 6.44 0.58
N VAL A 75 12.39 6.60 0.57
CA VAL A 75 11.78 7.93 0.45
C VAL A 75 11.45 8.55 1.82
N GLY A 76 11.81 7.87 2.89
CA GLY A 76 11.65 8.41 4.24
C GLY A 76 10.23 8.36 4.79
N MET A 77 9.41 7.44 4.32
CA MET A 77 8.04 7.26 4.82
C MET A 77 7.86 5.88 5.42
N PRO A 78 8.00 5.75 6.74
CA PRO A 78 7.84 4.46 7.41
C PRO A 78 6.37 4.02 7.46
N SER A 79 6.17 2.75 7.78
CA SER A 79 4.85 2.15 7.97
C SER A 79 3.99 2.14 6.70
N PRO A 80 4.52 1.58 5.59
CA PRO A 80 3.76 1.50 4.35
C PRO A 80 2.61 0.49 4.46
N ILE A 81 1.68 0.60 3.54
CA ILE A 81 0.52 -0.29 3.45
C ILE A 81 0.59 -1.01 2.11
N MET A 82 0.39 -2.33 2.13
CA MET A 82 0.27 -3.09 0.90
C MET A 82 -1.10 -3.75 0.84
N ILE A 83 -1.74 -3.66 -0.32
CA ILE A 83 -3.07 -4.21 -0.53
C ILE A 83 -3.02 -5.22 -1.67
N SER A 84 -3.54 -6.41 -1.42
CA SER A 84 -3.61 -7.46 -2.43
C SER A 84 -4.74 -8.41 -2.09
N ILE A 85 -4.89 -9.46 -2.89
CA ILE A 85 -5.94 -10.45 -2.68
C ILE A 85 -5.53 -11.41 -1.56
N LYS A 86 -4.25 -11.82 -1.53
CA LYS A 86 -3.78 -12.82 -0.58
C LYS A 86 -2.30 -12.66 -0.31
N PHE A 87 -1.89 -12.85 0.95
CA PHE A 87 -0.48 -12.78 1.37
C PHE A 87 -0.04 -14.11 1.96
N SER A 88 1.23 -14.46 1.72
CA SER A 88 1.82 -15.65 2.31
C SER A 88 2.03 -15.49 3.81
N GLY A 89 2.24 -16.61 4.51
CA GLY A 89 2.55 -16.57 5.93
C GLY A 89 3.86 -15.84 6.21
N HIS A 90 4.87 -16.03 5.37
CA HIS A 90 6.15 -15.33 5.52
C HIS A 90 5.99 -13.83 5.33
N ALA A 91 5.14 -13.41 4.36
CA ALA A 91 4.86 -12.00 4.15
C ALA A 91 4.21 -11.37 5.38
N LYS A 92 3.25 -12.07 5.97
CA LYS A 92 2.55 -11.60 7.18
C LYS A 92 3.52 -11.47 8.36
N ALA A 93 4.40 -12.45 8.54
CA ALA A 93 5.37 -12.43 9.63
C ALA A 93 6.36 -11.27 9.46
N TYR A 94 6.86 -11.06 8.26
CA TYR A 94 7.77 -9.94 7.98
C TYR A 94 7.08 -8.60 8.26
N ALA A 95 5.86 -8.43 7.74
CA ALA A 95 5.10 -7.20 7.90
C ALA A 95 4.86 -6.89 9.39
N ASN A 96 4.51 -7.92 10.16
CA ASN A 96 4.27 -7.76 11.59
C ASN A 96 5.51 -7.26 12.32
N ARG A 97 6.69 -7.79 11.98
CA ARG A 97 7.95 -7.39 12.61
C ARG A 97 8.38 -5.98 12.20
N ARG A 98 8.02 -5.55 10.99
CA ARG A 98 8.53 -4.29 10.43
C ARG A 98 7.53 -3.13 10.50
N GLY A 99 6.34 -3.37 11.04
CA GLY A 99 5.32 -2.33 11.10
C GLY A 99 4.68 -2.03 9.75
N VAL A 100 4.72 -2.98 8.84
CA VAL A 100 4.04 -2.87 7.54
C VAL A 100 2.61 -3.35 7.70
N THR A 101 1.65 -2.62 7.15
CA THR A 101 0.25 -3.02 7.19
C THR A 101 -0.10 -3.75 5.90
N LEU A 102 -0.68 -4.94 6.04
CA LEU A 102 -1.19 -5.70 4.91
C LEU A 102 -2.71 -5.75 4.99
N LEU A 103 -3.37 -5.37 3.91
CA LEU A 103 -4.82 -5.41 3.81
C LEU A 103 -5.21 -6.22 2.60
N THR A 104 -6.23 -7.06 2.71
CA THR A 104 -6.73 -7.82 1.58
C THR A 104 -7.85 -7.05 0.89
N LYS A 105 -8.05 -7.36 -0.39
CA LYS A 105 -9.19 -6.82 -1.15
C LYS A 105 -10.49 -7.10 -0.42
N ARG A 106 -10.63 -8.29 0.14
CA ARG A 106 -11.83 -8.68 0.87
C ARG A 106 -12.11 -7.75 2.06
N GLU A 107 -11.06 -7.41 2.82
CA GLU A 107 -11.20 -6.50 3.96
C GLU A 107 -11.63 -5.12 3.51
N ILE A 108 -11.05 -4.61 2.41
CA ILE A 108 -11.41 -3.31 1.86
C ILE A 108 -12.87 -3.28 1.43
N VAL A 109 -13.27 -4.28 0.63
CA VAL A 109 -14.63 -4.35 0.06
C VAL A 109 -15.70 -4.53 1.13
N GLN A 110 -15.43 -5.37 2.12
CA GLN A 110 -16.37 -5.61 3.21
C GLN A 110 -16.67 -4.33 4.00
N ARG A 111 -15.68 -3.46 4.17
CA ARG A 111 -15.88 -2.22 4.91
C ARG A 111 -16.57 -1.15 4.10
N LEU A 112 -16.66 -1.32 2.78
CA LEU A 112 -17.38 -0.39 1.91
C LEU A 112 -18.84 -0.78 1.72
N GLY A 113 -19.17 -2.04 1.97
CA GLY A 113 -20.49 -2.59 1.77
C GLY A 113 -21.54 -2.17 2.79
#